data_75832a13e0a949f0984c2994c452cef6
#
_entry.id   75832a13e0a949f0984c2994c452cef6
#
_cell.length_a   1.000
_cell.length_b   1.000
_cell.length_c   1.000
_cell.angle_alpha   90.00
_cell.angle_beta   90.00
_cell.angle_gamma   90.00
#
_symmetry.space_group_name_H-M   'P 1'
#
loop_
_entity.id
_entity.type
_entity.pdbx_description
1 polymer ?
#
loop_
_entity_poly.entity_id
_entity_poly.type
_entity_poly.pdbx_seq_one_letter_code
_entity_poly.pdbx_strand_id
1 'polypeptide(L)'
;FYSKQIKKSWKIKDEDGVMLGEKITPLDTVGVYVPSGTVPLVSSVYMTVIPAKMAGVKKVVLVTPPNKYKSIDPYILVVANLLKVDEIYKVGGAQAIASLAFGTKTIPRVDKIVGPGNAYVTEAKRQVFGFCDIDMLAGPTEVAIIANQSSNINYIKADLEAQGEH
;
A
#
# COMPACT_ATOMS: atom_id res chain seq x y z
N PHE A 1 12.00 -11.13 -2.69
CA PHE A 1 10.77 -11.64 -2.04
C PHE A 1 9.58 -11.53 -3.01
N TYR A 2 9.14 -10.33 -3.40
CA TYR A 2 7.94 -10.11 -4.23
C TYR A 2 8.00 -10.76 -5.61
N SER A 3 9.17 -10.88 -6.24
CA SER A 3 9.30 -11.57 -7.53
C SER A 3 8.84 -13.03 -7.53
N LYS A 4 8.87 -13.68 -6.36
CA LYS A 4 8.39 -15.05 -6.17
C LYS A 4 6.86 -15.15 -5.99
N GLN A 5 6.18 -14.02 -5.82
CA GLN A 5 4.73 -13.96 -5.56
C GLN A 5 3.90 -13.64 -6.80
N ILE A 6 4.55 -13.39 -7.95
CA ILE A 6 3.86 -13.07 -9.20
C ILE A 6 3.04 -14.29 -9.64
N LYS A 7 1.73 -14.13 -9.66
CA LYS A 7 0.81 -15.12 -10.19
C LYS A 7 0.83 -15.09 -11.73
N LYS A 8 0.72 -16.26 -12.36
CA LYS A 8 0.61 -16.38 -13.82
C LYS A 8 -0.78 -16.83 -14.19
N SER A 9 -1.29 -16.32 -15.31
CA SER A 9 -2.53 -16.83 -15.89
C SER A 9 -2.36 -18.29 -16.28
N TRP A 10 -3.42 -19.07 -16.14
CA TRP A 10 -3.43 -20.48 -16.53
C TRP A 10 -4.74 -20.83 -17.24
N LYS A 11 -4.70 -21.86 -18.08
CA LYS A 11 -5.87 -22.44 -18.75
C LYS A 11 -5.70 -23.95 -18.80
N ILE A 12 -6.79 -24.65 -18.57
CA ILE A 12 -6.91 -26.07 -18.76
C ILE A 12 -8.11 -26.37 -19.66
N LYS A 13 -8.05 -27.47 -20.37
CA LYS A 13 -9.18 -28.01 -21.17
C LYS A 13 -9.47 -29.39 -20.63
N ASP A 14 -10.74 -29.64 -20.30
CA ASP A 14 -11.18 -30.97 -19.87
C ASP A 14 -11.49 -31.90 -21.07
N GLU A 15 -11.87 -33.13 -20.77
CA GLU A 15 -12.18 -34.18 -21.77
C GLU A 15 -13.41 -33.83 -22.62
N ASP A 16 -14.35 -33.04 -22.06
CA ASP A 16 -15.57 -32.58 -22.75
C ASP A 16 -15.33 -31.33 -23.60
N GLY A 17 -14.10 -30.80 -23.61
CA GLY A 17 -13.72 -29.62 -24.37
C GLY A 17 -13.99 -28.30 -23.66
N VAL A 18 -14.45 -28.31 -22.41
CA VAL A 18 -14.67 -27.13 -21.61
C VAL A 18 -13.33 -26.49 -21.26
N MET A 19 -13.21 -25.19 -21.44
CA MET A 19 -12.02 -24.40 -21.07
C MET A 19 -12.22 -23.70 -19.75
N LEU A 20 -11.39 -24.03 -18.78
CA LEU A 20 -11.30 -23.36 -17.47
C LEU A 20 -9.97 -22.63 -17.35
N GLY A 21 -9.98 -21.49 -16.63
CA GLY A 21 -8.74 -20.78 -16.44
C GLY A 21 -8.89 -19.54 -15.57
N GLU A 22 -7.76 -18.96 -15.21
CA GLU A 22 -7.65 -17.68 -14.52
C GLU A 22 -6.79 -16.74 -15.35
N LYS A 23 -7.34 -15.58 -15.68
CA LYS A 23 -6.62 -14.53 -16.38
C LYS A 23 -6.18 -13.47 -15.36
N ILE A 24 -4.86 -13.34 -15.15
CA ILE A 24 -4.26 -12.31 -14.30
C ILE A 24 -3.87 -11.13 -15.18
N THR A 25 -4.37 -9.95 -14.85
CA THR A 25 -4.03 -8.70 -15.53
C THR A 25 -3.62 -7.64 -14.50
N PRO A 26 -2.56 -6.86 -14.77
CA PRO A 26 -2.21 -5.74 -13.90
C PRO A 26 -3.28 -4.64 -13.93
N LEU A 27 -3.39 -3.91 -12.83
CA LEU A 27 -4.15 -2.67 -12.78
C LEU A 27 -3.45 -1.57 -13.59
N ASP A 28 -4.20 -0.60 -14.10
CA ASP A 28 -3.61 0.51 -14.83
C ASP A 28 -2.95 1.52 -13.87
N THR A 29 -3.65 1.92 -12.80
CA THR A 29 -3.18 2.95 -11.89
C THR A 29 -3.42 2.55 -10.43
N VAL A 30 -2.40 2.68 -9.58
CA VAL A 30 -2.49 2.44 -8.14
C VAL A 30 -2.11 3.69 -7.37
N GLY A 31 -2.96 4.08 -6.43
CA GLY A 31 -2.69 5.14 -5.46
C GLY A 31 -2.05 4.58 -4.20
N VAL A 32 -0.92 5.14 -3.82
CA VAL A 32 -0.17 4.76 -2.62
C VAL A 32 -0.32 5.86 -1.58
N TYR A 33 -0.94 5.56 -0.45
CA TYR A 33 -0.98 6.45 0.70
C TYR A 33 0.18 6.15 1.63
N VAL A 34 1.03 7.15 1.87
CA VAL A 34 2.14 7.06 2.82
C VAL A 34 1.89 8.00 3.98
N PRO A 35 1.68 7.50 5.18
CA PRO A 35 1.55 8.36 6.36
C PRO A 35 2.84 9.16 6.56
N SER A 36 2.69 10.42 6.87
CA SER A 36 3.77 11.30 7.30
C SER A 36 3.24 12.08 8.50
N GLY A 37 3.93 11.99 9.59
CA GLY A 37 3.56 12.65 10.83
C GLY A 37 4.81 13.00 11.60
N THR A 38 4.99 12.39 12.77
CA THR A 38 6.17 12.58 13.61
C THR A 38 7.43 11.95 13.00
N VAL A 39 7.27 10.83 12.27
CA VAL A 39 8.37 10.10 11.63
C VAL A 39 7.99 9.77 10.18
N PRO A 40 8.91 9.93 9.20
CA PRO A 40 8.66 9.54 7.82
C PRO A 40 8.64 8.01 7.69
N LEU A 41 7.50 7.45 7.28
CA LEU A 41 7.36 6.00 7.09
C LEU A 41 7.88 5.58 5.71
N VAL A 42 9.19 5.60 5.54
CA VAL A 42 9.89 5.21 4.31
C VAL A 42 9.58 3.75 3.94
N SER A 43 9.43 2.88 4.94
CA SER A 43 9.05 1.49 4.74
C SER A 43 7.72 1.34 4.01
N SER A 44 6.74 2.19 4.30
CA SER A 44 5.46 2.19 3.61
C SER A 44 5.59 2.46 2.11
N VAL A 45 6.58 3.27 1.70
CA VAL A 45 6.84 3.53 0.28
C VAL A 45 7.27 2.26 -0.43
N TYR A 46 8.34 1.59 0.03
CA TYR A 46 8.84 0.43 -0.69
C TYR A 46 7.93 -0.81 -0.53
N MET A 47 7.26 -0.96 0.60
CA MET A 47 6.33 -2.09 0.83
C MET A 47 5.07 -2.01 -0.03
N THR A 48 4.69 -0.84 -0.51
CA THR A 48 3.53 -0.65 -1.39
C THR A 48 3.92 -0.50 -2.85
N VAL A 49 4.95 0.27 -3.16
CA VAL A 49 5.37 0.56 -4.54
C VAL A 49 6.01 -0.65 -5.21
N ILE A 50 6.87 -1.41 -4.50
CA ILE A 50 7.53 -2.60 -5.09
C ILE A 50 6.50 -3.64 -5.54
N PRO A 51 5.52 -4.07 -4.71
CA PRO A 51 4.49 -5.01 -5.16
C PRO A 51 3.70 -4.47 -6.36
N ALA A 52 3.33 -3.19 -6.36
CA ALA A 52 2.61 -2.58 -7.48
C ALA A 52 3.41 -2.64 -8.79
N LYS A 53 4.68 -2.23 -8.76
CA LYS A 53 5.58 -2.31 -9.95
C LYS A 53 5.82 -3.77 -10.38
N MET A 54 6.02 -4.69 -9.44
CA MET A 54 6.18 -6.12 -9.73
C MET A 54 4.92 -6.77 -10.32
N ALA A 55 3.74 -6.30 -9.91
CA ALA A 55 2.46 -6.73 -10.50
C ALA A 55 2.22 -6.17 -11.91
N GLY A 56 3.10 -5.30 -12.42
CA GLY A 56 3.00 -4.70 -13.74
C GLY A 56 2.07 -3.50 -13.83
N VAL A 57 1.77 -2.84 -12.69
CA VAL A 57 0.99 -1.59 -12.67
C VAL A 57 1.68 -0.53 -13.52
N LYS A 58 0.93 0.09 -14.43
CA LYS A 58 1.49 1.06 -15.39
C LYS A 58 1.85 2.39 -14.73
N LYS A 59 1.02 2.85 -13.77
CA LYS A 59 1.18 4.14 -13.11
C LYS A 59 0.98 4.02 -11.60
N VAL A 60 1.95 4.54 -10.84
CA VAL A 60 1.88 4.60 -9.37
C VAL A 60 1.83 6.07 -8.94
N VAL A 61 0.77 6.43 -8.23
CA VAL A 61 0.53 7.79 -7.71
C VAL A 61 0.68 7.75 -6.19
N LEU A 62 1.65 8.49 -5.65
CA LEU A 62 1.90 8.56 -4.22
C LEU A 62 1.28 9.83 -3.64
N VAL A 63 0.55 9.69 -2.53
CA VAL A 63 0.06 10.80 -1.73
C VAL A 63 0.61 10.69 -0.31
N THR A 64 1.06 11.82 0.24
CA THR A 64 1.58 11.89 1.61
C THR A 64 1.30 13.26 2.21
N PRO A 65 0.94 13.34 3.50
CA PRO A 65 0.77 14.63 4.17
C PRO A 65 2.07 15.44 4.13
N PRO A 66 1.99 16.76 3.99
CA PRO A 66 3.17 17.61 4.16
C PRO A 66 3.64 17.61 5.62
N ASN A 67 4.94 17.76 5.81
CA ASN A 67 5.54 17.97 7.12
C ASN A 67 5.28 19.40 7.62
N LYS A 68 5.81 19.75 8.82
CA LYS A 68 5.69 21.08 9.43
C LYS A 68 6.23 22.24 8.57
N TYR A 69 7.10 21.94 7.60
CA TYR A 69 7.65 22.93 6.66
C TYR A 69 6.85 22.99 5.35
N LYS A 70 5.66 22.39 5.31
CA LYS A 70 4.81 22.30 4.10
C LYS A 70 5.49 21.59 2.91
N SER A 71 6.45 20.73 3.20
CA SER A 71 7.18 19.93 2.22
C SER A 71 6.96 18.43 2.46
N ILE A 72 7.28 17.61 1.46
CA ILE A 72 7.38 16.16 1.64
C ILE A 72 8.73 15.87 2.27
N ASP A 73 8.77 14.86 3.14
CA ASP A 73 10.01 14.42 3.76
C ASP A 73 11.03 13.97 2.71
N PRO A 74 12.31 14.43 2.77
CA PRO A 74 13.33 14.09 1.79
C PRO A 74 13.56 12.57 1.64
N TYR A 75 13.47 11.81 2.71
CA TYR A 75 13.67 10.36 2.66
C TYR A 75 12.56 9.65 1.86
N ILE A 76 11.31 10.12 1.99
CA ILE A 76 10.19 9.64 1.16
C ILE A 76 10.47 9.94 -0.31
N LEU A 77 10.91 11.16 -0.64
CA LEU A 77 11.22 11.56 -2.01
C LEU A 77 12.37 10.73 -2.61
N VAL A 78 13.44 10.48 -1.85
CA VAL A 78 14.57 9.68 -2.30
C VAL A 78 14.12 8.26 -2.66
N VAL A 79 13.36 7.60 -1.78
CA VAL A 79 12.89 6.23 -2.03
C VAL A 79 11.86 6.18 -3.14
N ALA A 80 10.94 7.15 -3.21
CA ALA A 80 9.99 7.24 -4.30
C ALA A 80 10.69 7.41 -5.67
N ASN A 81 11.75 8.23 -5.72
CA ASN A 81 12.57 8.39 -6.93
C ASN A 81 13.32 7.11 -7.30
N LEU A 82 13.96 6.42 -6.34
CA LEU A 82 14.62 5.14 -6.56
C LEU A 82 13.67 4.09 -7.13
N LEU A 83 12.43 4.08 -6.67
CA LEU A 83 11.39 3.15 -7.12
C LEU A 83 10.63 3.65 -8.36
N LYS A 84 11.01 4.79 -8.91
CA LYS A 84 10.40 5.40 -10.11
C LYS A 84 8.88 5.55 -9.94
N VAL A 85 8.47 6.16 -8.82
CA VAL A 85 7.07 6.57 -8.62
C VAL A 85 6.74 7.63 -9.67
N ASP A 86 5.59 7.50 -10.32
CA ASP A 86 5.27 8.32 -11.51
C ASP A 86 4.81 9.73 -11.11
N GLU A 87 4.02 9.84 -10.04
CA GLU A 87 3.51 11.13 -9.54
C GLU A 87 3.47 11.15 -8.01
N ILE A 88 3.76 12.32 -7.42
CA ILE A 88 3.74 12.51 -5.97
C ILE A 88 2.97 13.78 -5.62
N TYR A 89 2.01 13.68 -4.69
CA TYR A 89 1.18 14.79 -4.25
C TYR A 89 1.26 15.02 -2.75
N LYS A 90 1.34 16.29 -2.34
CA LYS A 90 1.35 16.73 -0.93
C LYS A 90 -0.07 16.85 -0.40
N VAL A 91 -0.70 15.73 -0.14
CA VAL A 91 -2.06 15.68 0.42
C VAL A 91 -2.18 14.46 1.32
N GLY A 92 -2.85 14.60 2.45
CA GLY A 92 -3.04 13.53 3.42
C GLY A 92 -4.48 13.47 3.92
N GLY A 93 -4.75 12.54 4.83
CA GLY A 93 -6.07 12.37 5.44
C GLY A 93 -7.14 11.83 4.49
N ALA A 94 -8.41 11.94 4.92
CA ALA A 94 -9.56 11.47 4.16
C ALA A 94 -9.67 12.10 2.76
N GLN A 95 -9.31 13.38 2.63
CA GLN A 95 -9.34 14.10 1.35
C GLN A 95 -8.35 13.53 0.32
N ALA A 96 -7.21 12.97 0.75
CA ALA A 96 -6.28 12.29 -0.14
C ALA A 96 -6.90 11.01 -0.71
N ILE A 97 -7.57 10.23 0.14
CA ILE A 97 -8.28 9.01 -0.26
C ILE A 97 -9.41 9.34 -1.25
N ALA A 98 -10.22 10.35 -0.94
CA ALA A 98 -11.30 10.79 -1.84
C ALA A 98 -10.75 11.30 -3.18
N SER A 99 -9.63 12.05 -3.16
CA SER A 99 -8.99 12.54 -4.38
C SER A 99 -8.47 11.41 -5.27
N LEU A 100 -7.91 10.36 -4.68
CA LEU A 100 -7.48 9.17 -5.43
C LEU A 100 -8.67 8.37 -5.98
N ALA A 101 -9.72 8.21 -5.18
CA ALA A 101 -10.87 7.40 -5.57
C ALA A 101 -11.71 8.03 -6.69
N PHE A 102 -11.91 9.34 -6.65
CA PHE A 102 -12.80 10.04 -7.59
C PHE A 102 -12.06 10.90 -8.62
N GLY A 103 -10.78 11.16 -8.40
CA GLY A 103 -10.00 12.09 -9.22
C GLY A 103 -10.31 13.55 -8.89
N THR A 104 -9.40 14.42 -9.29
CA THR A 104 -9.55 15.88 -9.25
C THR A 104 -8.99 16.48 -10.55
N LYS A 105 -8.94 17.80 -10.67
CA LYS A 105 -8.26 18.45 -11.82
C LYS A 105 -6.76 18.13 -11.89
N THR A 106 -6.14 17.79 -10.76
CA THR A 106 -4.68 17.60 -10.67
C THR A 106 -4.29 16.17 -10.26
N ILE A 107 -5.07 15.52 -9.42
CA ILE A 107 -4.81 14.15 -8.96
C ILE A 107 -5.67 13.20 -9.80
N PRO A 108 -5.06 12.25 -10.52
CA PRO A 108 -5.82 11.28 -11.31
C PRO A 108 -6.60 10.32 -10.43
N ARG A 109 -7.73 9.85 -10.94
CA ARG A 109 -8.44 8.71 -10.36
C ARG A 109 -7.56 7.45 -10.50
N VAL A 110 -7.59 6.59 -9.47
CA VAL A 110 -6.86 5.32 -9.46
C VAL A 110 -7.82 4.13 -9.37
N ASP A 111 -7.34 2.95 -9.76
CA ASP A 111 -8.12 1.72 -9.70
C ASP A 111 -8.11 1.09 -8.31
N LYS A 112 -7.00 1.28 -7.58
CA LYS A 112 -6.82 0.74 -6.23
C LYS A 112 -6.00 1.68 -5.37
N ILE A 113 -6.40 1.81 -4.09
CA ILE A 113 -5.68 2.57 -3.07
C ILE A 113 -5.05 1.58 -2.09
N VAL A 114 -3.74 1.73 -1.87
CA VAL A 114 -2.95 0.89 -0.95
C VAL A 114 -2.20 1.76 0.05
N GLY A 115 -1.88 1.18 1.19
CA GLY A 115 -1.11 1.82 2.24
C GLY A 115 -1.89 2.03 3.54
N PRO A 116 -1.16 2.08 4.68
CA PRO A 116 -1.75 2.27 6.00
C PRO A 116 -2.13 3.73 6.24
N GLY A 117 -2.98 3.97 7.22
CA GLY A 117 -3.33 5.32 7.63
C GLY A 117 -3.99 5.36 9.00
N ASN A 118 -4.27 6.57 9.50
CA ASN A 118 -5.01 6.76 10.74
C ASN A 118 -6.50 6.42 10.57
N ALA A 119 -7.29 6.52 11.65
CA ALA A 119 -8.71 6.22 11.65
C ALA A 119 -9.50 6.95 10.56
N TYR A 120 -9.16 8.21 10.27
CA TYR A 120 -9.82 8.99 9.21
C TYR A 120 -9.52 8.45 7.81
N VAL A 121 -8.28 8.04 7.57
CA VAL A 121 -7.85 7.41 6.31
C VAL A 121 -8.51 6.04 6.15
N THR A 122 -8.53 5.24 7.20
CA THR A 122 -9.19 3.93 7.22
C THR A 122 -10.68 4.04 6.95
N GLU A 123 -11.35 4.99 7.61
CA GLU A 123 -12.78 5.24 7.38
C GLU A 123 -13.05 5.74 5.96
N ALA A 124 -12.22 6.65 5.44
CA ALA A 124 -12.33 7.09 4.06
C ALA A 124 -12.14 5.93 3.06
N LYS A 125 -11.17 5.04 3.29
CA LYS A 125 -11.00 3.83 2.46
C LYS A 125 -12.23 2.94 2.49
N ARG A 126 -12.85 2.77 3.67
CA ARG A 126 -14.10 2.01 3.80
C ARG A 126 -15.23 2.62 2.96
N GLN A 127 -15.36 3.96 2.97
CA GLN A 127 -16.44 4.66 2.26
C GLN A 127 -16.24 4.66 0.74
N VAL A 128 -15.02 4.65 0.24
CA VAL A 128 -14.75 4.63 -1.22
C VAL A 128 -14.71 3.22 -1.80
N PHE A 129 -14.71 2.18 -0.96
CA PHE A 129 -14.73 0.79 -1.43
C PHE A 129 -16.00 0.52 -2.26
N GLY A 130 -15.81 -0.02 -3.45
CA GLY A 130 -16.86 -0.18 -4.46
C GLY A 130 -16.79 0.86 -5.57
N PHE A 131 -16.31 2.08 -5.29
CA PHE A 131 -15.96 3.07 -6.31
C PHE A 131 -14.49 2.94 -6.76
N CYS A 132 -13.63 2.59 -5.81
CA CYS A 132 -12.23 2.31 -5.99
C CYS A 132 -11.88 1.11 -5.11
N ASP A 133 -11.04 0.20 -5.57
CA ASP A 133 -10.58 -0.92 -4.77
C ASP A 133 -9.58 -0.46 -3.69
N ILE A 134 -9.45 -1.24 -2.61
CA ILE A 134 -8.51 -0.97 -1.52
C ILE A 134 -7.72 -2.24 -1.18
N ASP A 135 -6.57 -2.08 -0.52
CA ASP A 135 -5.79 -3.22 0.00
C ASP A 135 -6.47 -3.88 1.19
N MET A 136 -6.72 -3.09 2.25
CA MET A 136 -7.40 -3.53 3.46
C MET A 136 -7.85 -2.33 4.31
N LEU A 137 -8.72 -2.59 5.27
CA LEU A 137 -9.06 -1.64 6.34
C LEU A 137 -8.08 -1.84 7.50
N ALA A 138 -6.87 -1.30 7.33
CA ALA A 138 -5.83 -1.39 8.35
C ALA A 138 -5.96 -0.23 9.34
N GLY A 139 -6.27 -0.57 10.58
CA GLY A 139 -6.25 0.33 11.75
C GLY A 139 -5.01 0.08 12.63
N PRO A 140 -5.02 0.60 13.87
CA PRO A 140 -4.01 0.26 14.86
C PRO A 140 -3.90 -1.26 15.05
N THR A 141 -2.68 -1.75 15.09
CA THR A 141 -2.41 -3.18 15.23
C THR A 141 -2.13 -3.54 16.69
N GLU A 142 -2.52 -4.74 17.07
CA GLU A 142 -2.18 -5.37 18.35
C GLU A 142 -1.34 -6.60 18.08
N VAL A 143 -0.41 -6.92 18.98
CA VAL A 143 0.41 -8.12 18.89
C VAL A 143 0.18 -9.00 20.11
N ALA A 144 -0.02 -10.28 19.89
CA ALA A 144 0.02 -11.30 20.93
C ALA A 144 1.14 -12.30 20.60
N ILE A 145 2.06 -12.51 21.53
CA ILE A 145 3.18 -13.42 21.34
C ILE A 145 2.97 -14.66 22.22
N ILE A 146 2.86 -15.81 21.59
CA ILE A 146 2.81 -17.10 22.27
C ILE A 146 4.23 -17.69 22.23
N ALA A 147 4.83 -17.86 23.39
CA ALA A 147 6.20 -18.31 23.50
C ALA A 147 6.32 -19.47 24.53
N ASN A 148 7.35 -20.28 24.38
CA ASN A 148 7.72 -21.33 25.32
C ASN A 148 9.21 -21.23 25.67
N GLN A 149 9.73 -22.17 26.44
CA GLN A 149 11.13 -22.16 26.89
C GLN A 149 12.16 -22.28 25.78
N SER A 150 11.78 -22.79 24.59
CA SER A 150 12.66 -22.86 23.42
C SER A 150 12.66 -21.61 22.55
N SER A 151 11.81 -20.64 22.84
CA SER A 151 11.68 -19.41 22.07
C SER A 151 12.87 -18.49 22.29
N ASN A 152 13.34 -17.85 21.21
CA ASN A 152 14.45 -16.89 21.31
C ASN A 152 13.95 -15.57 21.91
N ILE A 153 14.40 -15.27 23.12
CA ILE A 153 14.00 -14.07 23.87
C ILE A 153 14.34 -12.77 23.13
N ASN A 154 15.44 -12.75 22.35
CA ASN A 154 15.83 -11.55 21.61
C ASN A 154 14.86 -11.23 20.47
N TYR A 155 14.26 -12.25 19.84
CA TYR A 155 13.23 -12.05 18.82
C TYR A 155 11.94 -11.52 19.43
N ILE A 156 11.52 -12.11 20.57
CA ILE A 156 10.35 -11.65 21.32
C ILE A 156 10.52 -10.18 21.72
N LYS A 157 11.70 -9.83 22.25
CA LYS A 157 12.01 -8.46 22.63
C LYS A 157 11.92 -7.50 21.45
N ALA A 158 12.54 -7.85 20.31
CA ALA A 158 12.53 -7.02 19.11
C ALA A 158 11.10 -6.81 18.57
N ASP A 159 10.27 -7.86 18.55
CA ASP A 159 8.88 -7.76 18.11
C ASP A 159 8.03 -6.87 19.04
N LEU A 160 8.21 -6.98 20.36
CA LEU A 160 7.51 -6.12 21.32
C LEU A 160 7.96 -4.66 21.24
N GLU A 161 9.27 -4.42 21.07
CA GLU A 161 9.81 -3.07 20.89
C GLU A 161 9.26 -2.45 19.60
N ALA A 162 9.27 -3.18 18.48
CA ALA A 162 8.72 -2.72 17.22
C ALA A 162 7.22 -2.39 17.32
N GLN A 163 6.44 -3.23 18.01
CA GLN A 163 5.01 -2.96 18.22
C GLN A 163 4.79 -1.77 19.17
N GLY A 164 5.66 -1.57 20.15
CA GLY A 164 5.57 -0.46 21.11
C GLY A 164 5.81 0.92 20.49
N GLU A 165 6.39 0.98 19.28
CA GLU A 165 6.59 2.22 18.50
C GLU A 165 5.35 2.63 17.71
N HIS A 166 4.35 1.76 17.63
CA HIS A 166 3.08 1.98 16.95
C HIS A 166 2.03 2.49 17.96
#